data_05139ca0af2a50ec7c18c98a4194620a
#
_entry.id   05139ca0af2a50ec7c18c98a4194620a
#
_cell.length_a   1.000
_cell.length_b   1.000
_cell.length_c   1.000
_cell.angle_alpha   90.00
_cell.angle_beta   90.00
_cell.angle_gamma   90.00
#
_symmetry.space_group_name_H-M   'P 1'
#
loop_
_entity.id
_entity.type
_entity.pdbx_description
1 polymer ?
#
loop_
_entity_poly.entity_id
_entity_poly.type
_entity_poly.pdbx_seq_one_letter_code
_entity_poly.pdbx_strand_id
1 'polypeptide(L)'
;TALAMIQDIMDYEVNQDDWLLQLGDWVHECDQSDSYYSATRSSDFILQYFPIFEAVTGDERWGKLYDGTCAVIESITAEQSTGLLPDFIVKNAAGKFVPAPENFLEDVTDGTYAYNSCRTPWRLGMDLLYPSEKDANDTVKTVIHKLNSWIQTETDGDPKNIVAGYKLDGTPTQDYDDLCFTAPFLVAAACEDSASSWEQALWDTLADYGT
;
A
#
# COMPACT_ATOMS: atom_id res chain seq x y z
N THR A 1 8.50 14.94 21.81
CA THR A 1 8.12 15.88 20.72
C THR A 1 7.91 15.15 19.42
N ALA A 2 7.17 15.73 18.45
CA ALA A 2 6.96 15.11 17.13
C ALA A 2 8.28 14.75 16.42
N LEU A 3 9.26 15.69 16.44
CA LEU A 3 10.58 15.42 15.84
C LEU A 3 11.30 14.23 16.49
N ALA A 4 11.19 14.05 17.80
CA ALA A 4 11.78 12.88 18.46
C ALA A 4 11.10 11.58 18.00
N MET A 5 9.76 11.56 17.88
CA MET A 5 9.03 10.39 17.38
C MET A 5 9.40 10.06 15.93
N ILE A 6 9.55 11.08 15.06
CA ILE A 6 9.98 10.87 13.67
C ILE A 6 11.39 10.26 13.65
N GLN A 7 12.30 10.71 14.52
CA GLN A 7 13.64 10.16 14.65
C GLN A 7 13.61 8.71 15.18
N ASP A 8 12.78 8.44 16.19
CA ASP A 8 12.61 7.10 16.75
C ASP A 8 12.10 6.10 15.70
N ILE A 9 11.13 6.49 14.83
CA ILE A 9 10.68 5.66 13.71
C ILE A 9 11.86 5.30 12.80
N MET A 10 12.67 6.27 12.39
CA MET A 10 13.83 6.03 11.52
C MET A 10 14.87 5.10 12.17
N ASP A 11 15.08 5.24 13.48
CA ASP A 11 16.12 4.51 14.17
C ASP A 11 15.69 3.11 14.64
N TYR A 12 14.38 2.86 14.84
CA TYR A 12 13.87 1.61 15.43
C TYR A 12 12.85 0.85 14.57
N GLU A 13 12.24 1.50 13.58
CA GLU A 13 11.18 0.88 12.74
C GLU A 13 11.55 0.81 11.25
N VAL A 14 12.76 1.26 10.87
CA VAL A 14 13.24 1.19 9.48
C VAL A 14 14.36 0.18 9.36
N ASN A 15 14.15 -0.84 8.52
CA ASN A 15 15.22 -1.71 8.06
C ASN A 15 16.08 -0.92 7.05
N GLN A 16 17.29 -0.53 7.46
CA GLN A 16 18.19 0.27 6.63
C GLN A 16 19.03 -0.57 5.64
N ASP A 17 18.97 -1.90 5.71
CA ASP A 17 19.58 -2.79 4.71
C ASP A 17 18.72 -2.83 3.43
N ASP A 18 17.39 -2.84 3.61
CA ASP A 18 16.42 -2.92 2.53
C ASP A 18 15.63 -1.62 2.30
N TRP A 19 15.78 -0.64 3.18
CA TRP A 19 15.05 0.63 3.17
C TRP A 19 13.54 0.45 3.16
N LEU A 20 13.02 -0.26 4.18
CA LEU A 20 11.61 -0.55 4.36
C LEU A 20 11.18 -0.29 5.81
N LEU A 21 9.91 0.10 5.98
CA LEU A 21 9.28 0.02 7.29
C LEU A 21 9.16 -1.44 7.72
N GLN A 22 9.60 -1.73 8.94
CA GLN A 22 9.45 -3.02 9.59
C GLN A 22 8.01 -3.21 10.09
N LEU A 23 7.69 -4.42 10.55
CA LEU A 23 6.35 -4.77 11.06
C LEU A 23 6.03 -4.09 12.41
N GLY A 24 7.02 -3.51 13.06
CA GLY A 24 6.97 -2.77 14.30
C GLY A 24 8.34 -2.73 14.98
N ASP A 25 8.48 -1.95 16.04
CA ASP A 25 9.73 -1.77 16.80
C ASP A 25 10.32 -3.07 17.37
N TRP A 26 9.47 -4.06 17.64
CA TRP A 26 9.90 -5.39 18.13
C TRP A 26 10.78 -6.15 17.12
N VAL A 27 10.70 -5.83 15.81
CA VAL A 27 11.54 -6.46 14.78
C VAL A 27 12.97 -5.95 14.84
N HIS A 28 13.20 -4.77 15.40
CA HIS A 28 14.55 -4.19 15.54
C HIS A 28 15.53 -5.13 16.27
N GLU A 29 15.05 -5.94 17.20
CA GLU A 29 15.83 -6.91 17.96
C GLU A 29 15.96 -8.29 17.27
N CYS A 30 15.30 -8.49 16.11
CA CYS A 30 15.38 -9.75 15.37
C CYS A 30 16.75 -9.90 14.70
N ASP A 31 17.23 -11.14 14.64
CA ASP A 31 18.40 -11.51 13.84
C ASP A 31 18.08 -11.32 12.34
N GLN A 32 19.06 -10.91 11.53
CA GLN A 32 18.91 -10.76 10.07
C GLN A 32 18.47 -12.04 9.35
N SER A 33 18.65 -13.21 9.97
CA SER A 33 18.18 -14.49 9.46
C SER A 33 16.70 -14.77 9.80
N ASP A 34 16.07 -13.95 10.64
CA ASP A 34 14.66 -14.08 10.97
C ASP A 34 13.80 -13.65 9.77
N SER A 35 12.71 -14.39 9.52
CA SER A 35 11.77 -14.09 8.43
C SER A 35 11.08 -12.74 8.55
N TYR A 36 10.99 -12.18 9.76
CA TYR A 36 10.39 -10.87 10.02
C TYR A 36 11.36 -9.72 9.74
N TYR A 37 12.68 -9.93 9.74
CA TYR A 37 13.68 -8.88 9.59
C TYR A 37 13.51 -8.07 8.29
N SER A 38 13.28 -8.74 7.17
CA SER A 38 13.04 -8.12 5.85
C SER A 38 11.58 -8.18 5.41
N ALA A 39 10.66 -8.25 6.36
CA ALA A 39 9.23 -8.21 6.08
C ALA A 39 8.65 -6.81 6.29
N THR A 40 7.61 -6.49 5.52
CA THR A 40 6.91 -5.21 5.62
C THR A 40 5.40 -5.39 5.42
N ARG A 41 4.62 -4.42 5.89
CA ARG A 41 3.17 -4.37 5.74
C ARG A 41 2.80 -3.29 4.74
N SER A 42 2.05 -3.63 3.71
CA SER A 42 1.72 -2.68 2.63
C SER A 42 0.81 -1.52 3.07
N SER A 43 0.00 -1.72 4.11
CA SER A 43 -0.82 -0.64 4.70
C SER A 43 -0.01 0.51 5.30
N ASP A 44 1.28 0.27 5.56
CA ASP A 44 2.18 1.24 6.16
C ASP A 44 3.01 2.03 5.13
N PHE A 45 2.72 1.85 3.83
CA PHE A 45 3.35 2.59 2.74
C PHE A 45 2.83 4.04 2.68
N ILE A 46 3.16 4.82 3.70
CA ILE A 46 2.74 6.22 3.88
C ILE A 46 3.64 7.20 3.12
N LEU A 47 3.85 6.95 1.84
CA LEU A 47 4.81 7.62 0.96
C LEU A 47 4.78 9.14 1.07
N GLN A 48 3.59 9.75 1.11
CA GLN A 48 3.42 11.20 1.21
C GLN A 48 4.10 11.84 2.43
N TYR A 49 4.33 11.08 3.50
CA TYR A 49 4.93 11.60 4.72
C TYR A 49 6.46 11.55 4.72
N PHE A 50 7.08 10.66 3.97
CA PHE A 50 8.54 10.51 3.99
C PHE A 50 9.26 11.79 3.54
N PRO A 51 8.88 12.46 2.44
CA PRO A 51 9.47 13.75 2.08
C PRO A 51 9.22 14.85 3.10
N ILE A 52 8.06 14.82 3.79
CA ILE A 52 7.76 15.77 4.87
C ILE A 52 8.70 15.53 6.05
N PHE A 53 8.93 14.27 6.42
CA PHE A 53 9.86 13.91 7.50
C PHE A 53 11.29 14.27 7.14
N GLU A 54 11.72 14.09 5.88
CA GLU A 54 13.01 14.58 5.38
C GLU A 54 13.13 16.10 5.56
N ALA A 55 12.13 16.84 5.11
CA ALA A 55 12.15 18.31 5.15
C ALA A 55 12.20 18.86 6.59
N VAL A 56 11.51 18.25 7.55
CA VAL A 56 11.47 18.75 8.93
C VAL A 56 12.63 18.27 9.81
N THR A 57 13.29 17.18 9.43
CA THR A 57 14.43 16.61 10.17
C THR A 57 15.78 16.90 9.53
N GLY A 58 15.82 17.13 8.21
CA GLY A 58 17.05 17.19 7.43
C GLY A 58 17.73 15.82 7.23
N ASP A 59 17.02 14.72 7.51
CA ASP A 59 17.54 13.36 7.44
C ASP A 59 17.25 12.71 6.08
N GLU A 60 18.26 12.62 5.21
CA GLU A 60 18.16 12.05 3.85
C GLU A 60 17.80 10.56 3.82
N ARG A 61 17.80 9.86 4.97
CA ARG A 61 17.38 8.46 5.06
C ARG A 61 15.91 8.28 4.68
N TRP A 62 15.07 9.30 4.88
CA TRP A 62 13.67 9.29 4.47
C TRP A 62 13.49 9.19 2.95
N GLY A 63 14.36 9.84 2.17
CA GLY A 63 14.37 9.69 0.71
C GLY A 63 14.72 8.27 0.28
N LYS A 64 15.66 7.60 0.97
CA LYS A 64 16.01 6.20 0.69
C LYS A 64 14.86 5.25 1.04
N LEU A 65 14.14 5.52 2.15
CA LEU A 65 12.95 4.75 2.53
C LEU A 65 11.83 4.88 1.49
N TYR A 66 11.63 6.10 0.95
CA TYR A 66 10.68 6.33 -0.14
C TYR A 66 11.05 5.49 -1.38
N ASP A 67 12.29 5.56 -1.84
CA ASP A 67 12.78 4.84 -3.01
C ASP A 67 12.73 3.32 -2.80
N GLY A 68 13.11 2.83 -1.63
CA GLY A 68 13.04 1.41 -1.27
C GLY A 68 11.61 0.88 -1.25
N THR A 69 10.67 1.65 -0.68
CA THR A 69 9.24 1.30 -0.69
C THR A 69 8.70 1.25 -2.13
N CYS A 70 9.04 2.21 -2.99
CA CYS A 70 8.65 2.19 -4.39
C CYS A 70 9.22 0.97 -5.14
N ALA A 71 10.46 0.57 -4.87
CA ALA A 71 11.07 -0.62 -5.48
C ALA A 71 10.34 -1.91 -5.06
N VAL A 72 9.88 -2.01 -3.81
CA VAL A 72 9.06 -3.15 -3.36
C VAL A 72 7.70 -3.16 -4.05
N ILE A 73 7.02 -2.02 -4.13
CA ILE A 73 5.75 -1.89 -4.86
C ILE A 73 5.93 -2.36 -6.31
N GLU A 74 6.96 -1.90 -7.00
CA GLU A 74 7.27 -2.32 -8.37
C GLU A 74 7.53 -3.83 -8.45
N SER A 75 8.34 -4.39 -7.53
CA SER A 75 8.64 -5.83 -7.49
C SER A 75 7.38 -6.71 -7.40
N ILE A 76 6.37 -6.27 -6.63
CA ILE A 76 5.10 -6.98 -6.47
C ILE A 76 4.18 -6.79 -7.66
N THR A 77 4.11 -5.58 -8.23
CA THR A 77 3.06 -5.20 -9.19
C THR A 77 3.48 -5.28 -10.66
N ALA A 78 4.79 -5.46 -10.96
CA ALA A 78 5.31 -5.42 -12.33
C ALA A 78 4.62 -6.41 -13.28
N GLU A 79 4.43 -7.66 -12.83
CA GLU A 79 3.85 -8.75 -13.62
C GLU A 79 2.32 -8.86 -13.48
N GLN A 80 1.68 -7.97 -12.71
CA GLN A 80 0.23 -7.98 -12.47
C GLN A 80 -0.50 -6.96 -13.34
N SER A 81 -1.76 -7.25 -13.65
CA SER A 81 -2.69 -6.28 -14.26
C SER A 81 -3.51 -5.50 -13.25
N THR A 82 -3.62 -5.97 -12.01
CA THR A 82 -4.53 -5.43 -10.98
C THR A 82 -3.96 -4.24 -10.22
N GLY A 83 -2.64 -4.22 -9.99
CA GLY A 83 -1.99 -3.25 -9.09
C GLY A 83 -2.19 -3.54 -7.59
N LEU A 84 -2.81 -4.67 -7.22
CA LEU A 84 -3.06 -5.04 -5.83
C LEU A 84 -1.75 -5.37 -5.09
N LEU A 85 -1.69 -4.98 -3.82
CA LEU A 85 -0.61 -5.34 -2.91
C LEU A 85 -1.15 -6.31 -1.84
N PRO A 86 -0.34 -7.28 -1.37
CA PRO A 86 -0.74 -8.16 -0.28
C PRO A 86 -0.66 -7.45 1.07
N ASP A 87 -1.29 -8.01 2.10
CA ASP A 87 -1.19 -7.49 3.46
C ASP A 87 0.26 -7.46 3.93
N PHE A 88 0.99 -8.55 3.73
CA PHE A 88 2.41 -8.66 4.08
C PHE A 88 3.27 -9.06 2.90
N ILE A 89 4.48 -8.53 2.88
CA ILE A 89 5.51 -8.77 1.87
C ILE A 89 6.76 -9.26 2.57
N VAL A 90 7.36 -10.32 2.06
CA VAL A 90 8.57 -10.94 2.60
C VAL A 90 9.66 -11.05 1.54
N LYS A 91 10.91 -11.19 1.95
CA LYS A 91 12.04 -11.45 1.06
C LYS A 91 12.28 -12.96 0.95
N ASN A 92 12.24 -13.49 -0.26
CA ASN A 92 12.50 -14.92 -0.48
C ASN A 92 14.00 -15.23 -0.48
N ALA A 93 14.36 -16.52 -0.53
CA ALA A 93 15.75 -16.98 -0.52
C ALA A 93 16.61 -16.46 -1.69
N ALA A 94 16.00 -15.97 -2.77
CA ALA A 94 16.68 -15.32 -3.89
C ALA A 94 16.84 -13.80 -3.69
N GLY A 95 16.42 -13.26 -2.54
CA GLY A 95 16.47 -11.84 -2.24
C GLY A 95 15.39 -11.00 -2.91
N LYS A 96 14.36 -11.63 -3.53
CA LYS A 96 13.24 -10.95 -4.17
C LYS A 96 12.10 -10.77 -3.18
N PHE A 97 11.46 -9.60 -3.18
CA PHE A 97 10.22 -9.36 -2.45
C PHE A 97 9.06 -10.07 -3.12
N VAL A 98 8.29 -10.79 -2.32
CA VAL A 98 7.13 -11.59 -2.75
C VAL A 98 6.02 -11.49 -1.70
N PRO A 99 4.76 -11.80 -2.04
CA PRO A 99 3.69 -11.91 -1.05
C PRO A 99 4.07 -12.90 0.06
N ALA A 100 3.70 -12.59 1.29
CA ALA A 100 3.92 -13.49 2.42
C ALA A 100 3.17 -14.82 2.24
N PRO A 101 3.65 -15.93 2.82
CA PRO A 101 2.87 -17.16 2.88
C PRO A 101 1.65 -17.00 3.78
N GLU A 102 0.68 -17.88 3.62
CA GLU A 102 -0.48 -17.97 4.52
C GLU A 102 -0.01 -18.15 5.98
N ASN A 103 -0.70 -17.49 6.91
CA ASN A 103 -0.39 -17.51 8.36
C ASN A 103 1.05 -17.07 8.67
N PHE A 104 1.57 -16.11 7.93
CA PHE A 104 2.88 -15.54 8.18
C PHE A 104 2.92 -14.79 9.52
N LEU A 105 1.94 -13.95 9.78
CA LEU A 105 1.86 -13.14 10.99
C LEU A 105 0.44 -13.09 11.60
N GLU A 106 -0.59 -12.91 10.79
CA GLU A 106 -1.96 -12.65 11.27
C GLU A 106 -2.95 -13.73 10.85
N ASP A 107 -3.04 -14.06 9.54
CA ASP A 107 -4.10 -14.94 9.01
C ASP A 107 -3.67 -15.66 7.71
N VAL A 108 -4.52 -16.55 7.24
CA VAL A 108 -4.43 -17.23 5.94
C VAL A 108 -4.42 -16.25 4.76
N THR A 109 -4.87 -15.02 4.96
CA THR A 109 -4.95 -13.96 3.95
C THR A 109 -3.71 -13.09 3.84
N ASP A 110 -2.66 -13.31 4.63
CA ASP A 110 -1.46 -12.46 4.73
C ASP A 110 -0.79 -12.17 3.37
N GLY A 111 -0.84 -13.10 2.43
CA GLY A 111 -0.31 -12.94 1.08
C GLY A 111 -1.30 -12.42 0.04
N THR A 112 -2.50 -11.98 0.43
CA THR A 112 -3.56 -11.48 -0.45
C THR A 112 -3.90 -10.02 -0.16
N TYR A 113 -4.71 -9.39 -1.02
CA TYR A 113 -5.29 -8.08 -0.75
C TYR A 113 -6.46 -8.25 0.23
N ALA A 114 -6.21 -7.93 1.50
CA ALA A 114 -7.13 -8.16 2.59
C ALA A 114 -7.21 -6.95 3.54
N TYR A 115 -7.52 -7.15 4.82
CA TYR A 115 -7.86 -6.06 5.75
C TYR A 115 -6.72 -5.11 6.14
N ASN A 116 -5.46 -5.44 5.84
CA ASN A 116 -4.36 -4.49 5.94
C ASN A 116 -4.20 -3.73 4.61
N SER A 117 -4.01 -4.43 3.52
CA SER A 117 -3.73 -3.85 2.20
C SER A 117 -4.91 -3.13 1.56
N CYS A 118 -6.14 -3.31 2.05
CA CYS A 118 -7.31 -2.52 1.63
C CYS A 118 -7.06 -1.00 1.70
N ARG A 119 -6.11 -0.56 2.52
CA ARG A 119 -5.69 0.85 2.64
C ARG A 119 -4.78 1.33 1.52
N THR A 120 -4.18 0.42 0.74
CA THR A 120 -3.14 0.79 -0.24
C THR A 120 -3.62 1.73 -1.34
N PRO A 121 -4.86 1.62 -1.91
CA PRO A 121 -5.33 2.61 -2.88
C PRO A 121 -5.37 4.03 -2.30
N TRP A 122 -5.76 4.17 -1.03
CA TRP A 122 -5.69 5.45 -0.32
C TRP A 122 -4.25 5.90 -0.08
N ARG A 123 -3.37 5.02 0.45
CA ARG A 123 -1.99 5.38 0.78
C ARG A 123 -1.22 5.88 -0.44
N LEU A 124 -1.33 5.15 -1.56
CA LEU A 124 -0.68 5.50 -2.81
C LEU A 124 -1.33 6.73 -3.47
N GLY A 125 -2.65 6.82 -3.42
CA GLY A 125 -3.37 7.99 -3.94
C GLY A 125 -2.99 9.29 -3.24
N MET A 126 -2.77 9.24 -1.93
CA MET A 126 -2.33 10.44 -1.17
C MET A 126 -0.96 10.96 -1.61
N ASP A 127 -0.06 10.10 -2.05
CA ASP A 127 1.25 10.52 -2.59
C ASP A 127 1.10 11.30 -3.90
N LEU A 128 0.08 10.97 -4.70
CA LEU A 128 -0.22 11.68 -5.95
C LEU A 128 -0.99 12.98 -5.71
N LEU A 129 -1.96 12.99 -4.78
CA LEU A 129 -2.80 14.15 -4.49
C LEU A 129 -2.07 15.26 -3.72
N TYR A 130 -1.08 14.89 -2.92
CA TYR A 130 -0.27 15.81 -2.13
C TYR A 130 1.22 15.62 -2.45
N PRO A 131 1.62 15.86 -3.71
CA PRO A 131 3.01 15.68 -4.10
C PRO A 131 3.87 16.63 -3.26
N SER A 132 4.99 16.11 -2.78
CA SER A 132 6.06 16.93 -2.24
C SER A 132 6.70 17.76 -3.37
N GLU A 133 7.76 18.52 -3.09
CA GLU A 133 8.55 19.20 -4.13
C GLU A 133 9.19 18.24 -5.16
N LYS A 134 9.21 16.93 -4.87
CA LYS A 134 9.55 15.88 -5.83
C LYS A 134 8.29 15.46 -6.57
N ASP A 135 8.36 15.32 -7.88
CA ASP A 135 7.29 14.70 -8.67
C ASP A 135 7.00 13.29 -8.13
N ALA A 136 5.71 12.93 -8.09
CA ALA A 136 5.31 11.61 -7.66
C ALA A 136 5.96 10.52 -8.53
N ASN A 137 6.37 9.42 -7.89
CA ASN A 137 7.06 8.31 -8.54
C ASN A 137 6.19 7.67 -9.63
N ASP A 138 6.78 7.39 -10.80
CA ASP A 138 6.07 6.79 -11.93
C ASP A 138 5.54 5.38 -11.61
N THR A 139 6.17 4.65 -10.68
CA THR A 139 5.65 3.38 -10.15
C THR A 139 4.30 3.59 -9.48
N VAL A 140 4.15 4.61 -8.62
CA VAL A 140 2.89 4.90 -7.92
C VAL A 140 1.79 5.27 -8.92
N LYS A 141 2.09 6.13 -9.91
CA LYS A 141 1.16 6.46 -11.00
C LYS A 141 0.69 5.23 -11.76
N THR A 142 1.64 4.34 -12.10
CA THR A 142 1.34 3.10 -12.83
C THR A 142 0.44 2.18 -12.00
N VAL A 143 0.69 2.05 -10.71
CA VAL A 143 -0.12 1.18 -9.83
C VAL A 143 -1.52 1.75 -9.63
N ILE A 144 -1.66 3.05 -9.41
CA ILE A 144 -2.99 3.71 -9.32
C ILE A 144 -3.79 3.50 -10.61
N HIS A 145 -3.15 3.65 -11.77
CA HIS A 145 -3.80 3.37 -13.05
C HIS A 145 -4.28 1.92 -13.17
N LYS A 146 -3.43 0.95 -12.78
CA LYS A 146 -3.81 -0.48 -12.76
C LYS A 146 -4.99 -0.73 -11.82
N LEU A 147 -4.94 -0.20 -10.60
CA LEU A 147 -6.02 -0.34 -9.60
C LEU A 147 -7.35 0.19 -10.13
N ASN A 148 -7.38 1.42 -10.67
CA ASN A 148 -8.58 2.03 -11.22
C ASN A 148 -9.14 1.24 -12.41
N SER A 149 -8.28 0.83 -13.35
CA SER A 149 -8.69 0.11 -14.55
C SER A 149 -9.21 -1.28 -14.23
N TRP A 150 -8.54 -1.98 -13.32
CA TRP A 150 -8.91 -3.33 -12.92
C TRP A 150 -10.23 -3.33 -12.15
N ILE A 151 -10.37 -2.52 -11.08
CA ILE A 151 -11.54 -2.58 -10.21
C ILE A 151 -12.83 -2.17 -10.94
N GLN A 152 -12.75 -1.19 -11.85
CA GLN A 152 -13.89 -0.83 -12.69
C GLN A 152 -14.34 -2.00 -13.57
N THR A 153 -13.40 -2.77 -14.11
CA THR A 153 -13.69 -3.95 -14.94
C THR A 153 -14.25 -5.09 -14.10
N GLU A 154 -13.65 -5.37 -12.95
CA GLU A 154 -14.05 -6.45 -12.05
C GLU A 154 -15.47 -6.25 -11.51
N THR A 155 -15.88 -5.01 -11.29
CA THR A 155 -17.17 -4.65 -10.71
C THR A 155 -18.25 -4.30 -11.74
N ASP A 156 -17.96 -4.41 -13.04
CA ASP A 156 -18.84 -3.91 -14.11
C ASP A 156 -19.20 -2.41 -13.94
N GLY A 157 -18.32 -1.64 -13.30
CA GLY A 157 -18.49 -0.21 -13.02
C GLY A 157 -19.46 0.11 -11.87
N ASP A 158 -19.89 -0.87 -11.09
CA ASP A 158 -20.72 -0.67 -9.89
C ASP A 158 -19.90 -0.87 -8.61
N PRO A 159 -19.63 0.20 -7.80
CA PRO A 159 -18.87 0.08 -6.56
C PRO A 159 -19.47 -0.87 -5.52
N LYS A 160 -20.75 -1.18 -5.59
CA LYS A 160 -21.43 -2.13 -4.70
C LYS A 160 -20.99 -3.58 -4.93
N ASN A 161 -20.31 -3.86 -6.04
CA ASN A 161 -19.74 -5.16 -6.35
C ASN A 161 -18.30 -5.33 -5.81
N ILE A 162 -17.74 -4.32 -5.14
CA ILE A 162 -16.43 -4.46 -4.46
C ILE A 162 -16.61 -5.37 -3.26
N VAL A 163 -15.82 -6.46 -3.18
CA VAL A 163 -15.87 -7.40 -2.07
C VAL A 163 -14.69 -7.22 -1.10
N ALA A 164 -14.83 -7.82 0.09
CA ALA A 164 -13.86 -7.68 1.19
C ALA A 164 -12.64 -8.60 1.03
N GLY A 165 -11.95 -8.52 -0.11
CA GLY A 165 -10.68 -9.19 -0.36
C GLY A 165 -10.56 -9.85 -1.72
N TYR A 166 -9.32 -9.87 -2.21
CA TYR A 166 -8.96 -10.42 -3.51
C TYR A 166 -7.59 -11.10 -3.45
N LYS A 167 -7.40 -12.15 -4.26
CA LYS A 167 -6.05 -12.57 -4.63
C LYS A 167 -5.40 -11.48 -5.48
N LEU A 168 -4.09 -11.51 -5.61
CA LEU A 168 -3.38 -10.49 -6.39
C LEU A 168 -3.66 -10.56 -7.90
N ASP A 169 -4.23 -11.66 -8.39
CA ASP A 169 -4.71 -11.82 -9.77
C ASP A 169 -6.11 -11.23 -9.99
N GLY A 170 -6.75 -10.71 -8.93
CA GLY A 170 -8.09 -10.14 -8.96
C GLY A 170 -9.20 -11.11 -8.56
N THR A 171 -8.92 -12.38 -8.33
CA THR A 171 -9.95 -13.35 -7.92
C THR A 171 -10.49 -13.00 -6.54
N PRO A 172 -11.82 -12.81 -6.36
CA PRO A 172 -12.43 -12.57 -5.06
C PRO A 172 -12.12 -13.67 -4.04
N THR A 173 -11.84 -13.29 -2.79
CA THR A 173 -11.64 -14.22 -1.66
C THR A 173 -12.83 -14.24 -0.71
N GLN A 174 -13.73 -13.27 -0.83
CA GLN A 174 -14.95 -13.12 -0.04
C GLN A 174 -16.15 -12.86 -0.96
N ASP A 175 -17.37 -13.05 -0.46
CA ASP A 175 -18.63 -12.85 -1.17
C ASP A 175 -19.50 -11.74 -0.55
N TYR A 176 -18.90 -10.92 0.34
CA TYR A 176 -19.53 -9.78 1.00
C TYR A 176 -18.70 -8.51 0.79
N ASP A 177 -19.35 -7.35 0.90
CA ASP A 177 -18.76 -6.02 0.83
C ASP A 177 -18.35 -5.49 2.21
N ASP A 178 -17.35 -4.60 2.23
CA ASP A 178 -16.99 -3.82 3.41
C ASP A 178 -16.47 -2.46 2.97
N LEU A 179 -16.93 -1.40 3.64
CA LEU A 179 -16.55 -0.01 3.31
C LEU A 179 -15.04 0.26 3.36
N CYS A 180 -14.30 -0.48 4.18
CA CYS A 180 -12.84 -0.33 4.23
C CYS A 180 -12.15 -0.79 2.95
N PHE A 181 -12.83 -1.58 2.10
CA PHE A 181 -12.37 -1.93 0.75
C PHE A 181 -12.86 -0.94 -0.31
N THR A 182 -14.07 -0.39 -0.17
CA THR A 182 -14.65 0.54 -1.14
C THR A 182 -14.08 1.95 -1.02
N ALA A 183 -14.01 2.50 0.19
CA ALA A 183 -13.62 3.89 0.41
C ALA A 183 -12.20 4.24 -0.07
N PRO A 184 -11.17 3.39 0.07
CA PRO A 184 -9.83 3.69 -0.45
C PRO A 184 -9.77 3.87 -1.97
N PHE A 185 -10.62 3.19 -2.73
CA PHE A 185 -10.68 3.35 -4.19
C PHE A 185 -11.20 4.73 -4.62
N LEU A 186 -12.00 5.43 -3.79
CA LEU A 186 -12.37 6.82 -4.07
C LEU A 186 -11.15 7.73 -4.15
N VAL A 187 -10.18 7.53 -3.25
CA VAL A 187 -8.93 8.33 -3.27
C VAL A 187 -8.09 7.99 -4.50
N ALA A 188 -8.00 6.70 -4.87
CA ALA A 188 -7.30 6.30 -6.10
C ALA A 188 -7.97 6.86 -7.36
N ALA A 189 -9.31 6.89 -7.42
CA ALA A 189 -10.06 7.44 -8.55
C ALA A 189 -9.82 8.95 -8.70
N ALA A 190 -9.78 9.69 -7.59
CA ALA A 190 -9.50 11.14 -7.59
C ALA A 190 -8.10 11.51 -8.12
N CYS A 191 -7.21 10.55 -8.32
CA CYS A 191 -5.87 10.78 -8.87
C CYS A 191 -5.84 10.82 -10.42
N GLU A 192 -6.92 10.47 -11.10
CA GLU A 192 -6.96 10.34 -12.56
C GLU A 192 -8.21 10.96 -13.17
N ASP A 193 -8.05 11.94 -14.05
CA ASP A 193 -9.16 12.57 -14.78
C ASP A 193 -9.99 11.54 -15.58
N SER A 194 -9.34 10.48 -16.07
CA SER A 194 -9.99 9.38 -16.80
C SER A 194 -10.93 8.54 -15.94
N ALA A 195 -10.80 8.60 -14.63
CA ALA A 195 -11.62 7.89 -13.64
C ALA A 195 -12.77 8.72 -13.05
N SER A 196 -13.06 9.94 -13.58
CA SER A 196 -14.02 10.87 -12.97
C SER A 196 -15.44 10.33 -12.84
N SER A 197 -15.93 9.51 -13.77
CA SER A 197 -17.25 8.85 -13.66
C SER A 197 -17.25 7.75 -12.59
N TRP A 198 -16.15 7.06 -12.42
CA TRP A 198 -15.93 6.06 -11.37
C TRP A 198 -15.82 6.72 -10.00
N GLU A 199 -15.08 7.82 -9.91
CA GLU A 199 -14.99 8.64 -8.69
C GLU A 199 -16.38 9.08 -8.23
N GLN A 200 -17.24 9.58 -9.15
CA GLN A 200 -18.61 9.96 -8.81
C GLN A 200 -19.45 8.77 -8.34
N ALA A 201 -19.33 7.61 -8.98
CA ALA A 201 -20.06 6.40 -8.58
C ALA A 201 -19.64 5.92 -7.18
N LEU A 202 -18.34 5.96 -6.87
CA LEU A 202 -17.80 5.66 -5.53
C LEU A 202 -18.33 6.66 -4.49
N TRP A 203 -18.28 7.96 -4.82
CA TRP A 203 -18.78 9.00 -3.93
C TRP A 203 -20.27 8.80 -3.59
N ASP A 204 -21.11 8.58 -4.61
CA ASP A 204 -22.54 8.39 -4.43
C ASP A 204 -22.83 7.13 -3.59
N THR A 205 -22.10 6.04 -3.85
CA THR A 205 -22.22 4.80 -3.06
C THR A 205 -21.87 5.02 -1.60
N LEU A 206 -20.75 5.71 -1.31
CA LEU A 206 -20.31 5.97 0.07
C LEU A 206 -21.23 6.96 0.78
N ALA A 207 -21.82 7.95 0.08
CA ALA A 207 -22.77 8.89 0.65
C ALA A 207 -24.06 8.20 1.09
N ASP A 208 -24.52 7.19 0.35
CA ASP A 208 -25.72 6.42 0.68
C ASP A 208 -25.58 5.58 1.98
N TYR A 209 -24.36 5.16 2.34
CA TYR A 209 -24.10 4.43 3.58
C TYR A 209 -24.24 5.29 4.85
N GLY A 210 -24.22 6.62 4.73
CA GLY A 210 -24.33 7.58 5.84
C GLY A 210 -25.75 8.04 6.15
N THR A 211 -26.74 7.58 5.39
CA THR A 211 -28.17 7.95 5.52
C THR A 211 -29.00 6.78 6.00
#